data_c2a98dda732d8ae46bf2d9b7651543cf
#
_entry.id   c2a98dda732d8ae46bf2d9b7651543cf
#
_cell.length_a   1.000
_cell.length_b   1.000
_cell.length_c   1.000
_cell.angle_alpha   90.00
_cell.angle_beta   90.00
_cell.angle_gamma   90.00
#
_symmetry.space_group_name_H-M   'P 1'
#
loop_
_entity.id
_entity.type
_entity.pdbx_description
1 polymer ?
#
loop_
_entity_poly.entity_id
_entity_poly.type
_entity_poly.pdbx_seq_one_letter_code
_entity_poly.pdbx_strand_id
1 'polypeptide(L)'
;TETEASVLQRLPKNGIVLRSLTKFHAVPGVRLGYLAADAELAQAIRDELPAWSVNAFALVAAQAVFADTSDFAAQTRAENAERRADLAAALSSLPGIEVYPSAANYVLFRWPGAPRNLLGILLKRFGIAVRDCSNYHGLKDGSWFRAAVRFPEDHRRLAEALSASR
;
A
#
# COMPACT_ATOMS: atom_id res chain seq x y z
N THR A 1 -15.36 8.51 9.38
CA THR A 1 -13.91 8.63 9.65
C THR A 1 -13.29 7.23 9.69
N GLU A 2 -12.00 7.07 9.30
CA GLU A 2 -11.31 5.75 9.21
C GLU A 2 -11.29 4.97 10.54
N THR A 3 -11.45 5.64 11.67
CA THR A 3 -11.54 5.02 13.00
C THR A 3 -12.81 4.18 13.21
N GLU A 4 -13.90 4.52 12.55
CA GLU A 4 -15.17 3.78 12.66
C GLU A 4 -15.17 2.47 11.85
N ALA A 5 -14.26 2.34 10.88
CA ALA A 5 -14.13 1.16 10.04
C ALA A 5 -13.27 0.05 10.67
N SER A 6 -12.66 0.28 11.84
CA SER A 6 -11.83 -0.74 12.48
C SER A 6 -12.68 -1.87 13.10
N VAL A 7 -12.45 -3.08 12.62
CA VAL A 7 -13.10 -4.29 13.18
C VAL A 7 -12.59 -4.67 14.58
N LEU A 8 -11.53 -4.03 15.09
CA LEU A 8 -10.94 -4.34 16.40
C LEU A 8 -11.93 -4.16 17.55
N GLN A 9 -12.83 -3.19 17.48
CA GLN A 9 -13.84 -2.94 18.52
C GLN A 9 -14.97 -3.99 18.54
N ARG A 10 -15.10 -4.77 17.47
CA ARG A 10 -16.15 -5.79 17.28
C ARG A 10 -15.57 -7.13 16.86
N LEU A 11 -14.32 -7.39 17.27
CA LEU A 11 -13.63 -8.62 16.88
C LEU A 11 -14.32 -9.82 17.55
N PRO A 12 -14.84 -10.79 16.76
CA PRO A 12 -15.41 -12.02 17.33
C PRO A 12 -14.31 -12.89 17.93
N LYS A 13 -14.66 -13.82 18.83
CA LYS A 13 -13.69 -14.70 19.51
C LYS A 13 -12.77 -15.48 18.56
N ASN A 14 -13.28 -15.85 17.37
CA ASN A 14 -12.50 -16.52 16.33
C ASN A 14 -11.90 -15.56 15.29
N GLY A 15 -11.95 -14.24 15.53
CA GLY A 15 -11.44 -13.22 14.64
C GLY A 15 -9.98 -12.90 14.87
N ILE A 16 -9.26 -12.63 13.79
CA ILE A 16 -7.87 -12.19 13.82
C ILE A 16 -7.73 -10.93 12.95
N VAL A 17 -7.10 -9.91 13.49
CA VAL A 17 -6.67 -8.73 12.72
C VAL A 17 -5.15 -8.70 12.64
N LEU A 18 -4.63 -8.72 11.41
CA LEU A 18 -3.20 -8.59 11.15
C LEU A 18 -2.87 -7.13 10.79
N ARG A 19 -1.84 -6.58 11.41
CA ARG A 19 -1.33 -5.24 11.12
C ARG A 19 0.15 -5.27 10.78
N SER A 20 0.52 -4.61 9.69
CA SER A 20 1.92 -4.40 9.31
C SER A 20 2.34 -2.98 9.68
N LEU A 21 3.38 -2.82 10.47
CA LEU A 21 3.95 -1.52 10.80
C LEU A 21 4.92 -1.02 9.72
N THR A 22 5.39 -1.91 8.86
CA THR A 22 6.52 -1.65 7.95
C THR A 22 6.23 -0.61 6.86
N LYS A 23 4.96 -0.47 6.40
CA LYS A 23 4.59 0.47 5.34
C LYS A 23 4.28 1.84 5.90
N PHE A 24 3.42 1.89 6.91
CA PHE A 24 2.95 3.14 7.49
C PHE A 24 4.10 3.95 8.13
N HIS A 25 5.03 3.26 8.80
CA HIS A 25 6.19 3.89 9.45
C HIS A 25 7.46 3.86 8.58
N ALA A 26 7.35 3.54 7.29
CA ALA A 26 8.47 3.51 6.33
C ALA A 26 9.69 2.66 6.77
N VAL A 27 9.46 1.56 7.50
CA VAL A 27 10.50 0.65 8.02
C VAL A 27 10.40 -0.76 7.42
N PRO A 28 10.45 -0.92 6.08
CA PRO A 28 10.21 -2.22 5.44
C PRO A 28 11.25 -3.28 5.80
N GLY A 29 12.49 -2.87 6.07
CA GLY A 29 13.59 -3.77 6.43
C GLY A 29 13.46 -4.41 7.82
N VAL A 30 12.73 -3.77 8.73
CA VAL A 30 12.57 -4.25 10.11
C VAL A 30 11.72 -5.51 10.22
N ARG A 31 10.85 -5.79 9.25
CA ARG A 31 9.99 -6.98 9.19
C ARG A 31 9.07 -7.13 10.39
N LEU A 32 8.31 -6.07 10.72
CA LEU A 32 7.48 -5.98 11.90
C LEU A 32 5.98 -5.93 11.55
N GLY A 33 5.22 -6.70 12.30
CA GLY A 33 3.75 -6.68 12.31
C GLY A 33 3.26 -7.21 13.65
N TYR A 34 1.97 -7.09 13.88
CA TYR A 34 1.31 -7.68 15.03
C TYR A 34 -0.05 -8.23 14.64
N LEU A 35 -0.56 -9.12 15.47
CA LEU A 35 -1.93 -9.57 15.41
C LEU A 35 -2.71 -9.13 16.66
N ALA A 36 -4.01 -8.91 16.48
CA ALA A 36 -4.95 -8.77 17.57
C ALA A 36 -6.01 -9.88 17.43
N ALA A 37 -6.25 -10.61 18.52
CA ALA A 37 -7.22 -11.69 18.61
C ALA A 37 -7.72 -11.81 20.05
N ASP A 38 -8.71 -12.69 20.30
CA ASP A 38 -9.03 -13.13 21.66
C ASP A 38 -7.79 -13.72 22.36
N ALA A 39 -7.72 -13.62 23.69
CA ALA A 39 -6.53 -14.01 24.45
C ALA A 39 -6.14 -15.47 24.26
N GLU A 40 -7.12 -16.37 24.24
CA GLU A 40 -6.89 -17.83 24.07
C GLU A 40 -6.33 -18.11 22.66
N LEU A 41 -6.93 -17.48 21.63
CA LEU A 41 -6.48 -17.63 20.25
C LEU A 41 -5.10 -17.01 20.04
N ALA A 42 -4.84 -15.84 20.62
CA ALA A 42 -3.53 -15.19 20.55
C ALA A 42 -2.44 -16.03 21.22
N GLN A 43 -2.76 -16.70 22.35
CA GLN A 43 -1.83 -17.60 23.02
C GLN A 43 -1.55 -18.85 22.18
N ALA A 44 -2.60 -19.49 21.64
CA ALA A 44 -2.44 -20.65 20.77
C ALA A 44 -1.56 -20.37 19.56
N ILE A 45 -1.74 -19.18 18.93
CA ILE A 45 -0.88 -18.77 17.82
C ILE A 45 0.56 -18.52 18.29
N ARG A 46 0.74 -17.92 19.45
CA ARG A 46 2.09 -17.66 20.02
C ARG A 46 2.86 -18.94 20.27
N ASP A 47 2.19 -19.99 20.74
CA ASP A 47 2.80 -21.28 21.04
C ASP A 47 3.31 -22.01 19.79
N GLU A 48 2.71 -21.72 18.63
CA GLU A 48 3.11 -22.25 17.31
C GLU A 48 4.21 -21.41 16.62
N LEU A 49 4.51 -20.20 17.13
CA LEU A 49 5.54 -19.36 16.51
C LEU A 49 6.94 -19.89 16.83
N PRO A 50 7.86 -19.86 15.85
CA PRO A 50 9.23 -20.22 16.10
C PRO A 50 9.88 -19.28 17.12
N ALA A 51 10.76 -19.82 17.94
CA ALA A 51 11.57 -19.00 18.85
C ALA A 51 12.31 -17.89 18.06
N TRP A 52 12.45 -16.71 18.68
CA TRP A 52 13.15 -15.58 18.08
C TRP A 52 12.52 -15.06 16.78
N SER A 53 11.21 -15.25 16.61
CA SER A 53 10.45 -14.80 15.40
C SER A 53 10.51 -13.30 15.13
N VAL A 54 10.89 -12.49 16.14
CA VAL A 54 11.03 -11.02 16.04
C VAL A 54 12.45 -10.63 16.43
N ASN A 55 13.15 -9.89 15.55
CA ASN A 55 14.50 -9.41 15.83
C ASN A 55 14.51 -8.24 16.81
N ALA A 56 15.66 -7.98 17.46
CA ALA A 56 15.80 -6.92 18.47
C ALA A 56 15.49 -5.52 17.92
N PHE A 57 15.90 -5.21 16.70
CA PHE A 57 15.61 -3.91 16.07
C PHE A 57 14.09 -3.70 15.85
N ALA A 58 13.38 -4.78 15.50
CA ALA A 58 11.94 -4.77 15.35
C ALA A 58 11.24 -4.48 16.69
N LEU A 59 11.73 -5.02 17.81
CA LEU A 59 11.18 -4.75 19.13
C LEU A 59 11.38 -3.28 19.53
N VAL A 60 12.56 -2.72 19.32
CA VAL A 60 12.84 -1.30 19.59
C VAL A 60 11.96 -0.41 18.70
N ALA A 61 11.84 -0.73 17.41
CA ALA A 61 10.96 0.02 16.51
C ALA A 61 9.49 -0.07 16.93
N ALA A 62 9.02 -1.23 17.40
CA ALA A 62 7.65 -1.37 17.94
C ALA A 62 7.43 -0.49 19.15
N GLN A 63 8.36 -0.51 20.10
CA GLN A 63 8.28 0.33 21.32
C GLN A 63 8.19 1.83 20.96
N ALA A 64 9.03 2.30 20.03
CA ALA A 64 9.00 3.67 19.57
C ALA A 64 7.66 4.04 18.91
N VAL A 65 7.14 3.18 18.03
CA VAL A 65 5.85 3.38 17.34
C VAL A 65 4.68 3.44 18.32
N PHE A 66 4.66 2.56 19.32
CA PHE A 66 3.55 2.51 20.28
C PHE A 66 3.66 3.57 21.39
N ALA A 67 4.86 4.11 21.63
CA ALA A 67 5.08 5.22 22.55
C ALA A 67 4.86 6.60 21.88
N ASP A 68 4.72 6.64 20.56
CA ASP A 68 4.51 7.89 19.83
C ASP A 68 3.13 8.49 20.14
N THR A 69 3.15 9.67 20.76
CA THR A 69 1.95 10.47 21.07
C THR A 69 1.81 11.69 20.16
N SER A 70 2.64 11.78 19.12
CA SER A 70 2.58 12.87 18.14
C SER A 70 1.39 12.71 17.18
N ASP A 71 1.15 13.75 16.40
CA ASP A 71 0.14 13.74 15.33
C ASP A 71 0.61 13.02 14.06
N PHE A 72 1.73 12.27 14.09
CA PHE A 72 2.32 11.60 12.94
C PHE A 72 1.30 10.77 12.15
N ALA A 73 0.48 9.99 12.85
CA ALA A 73 -0.49 9.13 12.20
C ALA A 73 -1.60 9.92 11.48
N ALA A 74 -2.06 11.01 12.07
CA ALA A 74 -3.07 11.88 11.47
C ALA A 74 -2.50 12.65 10.27
N GLN A 75 -1.31 13.23 10.42
CA GLN A 75 -0.61 13.94 9.36
C GLN A 75 -0.29 13.02 8.17
N THR A 76 0.26 11.84 8.43
CA THR A 76 0.57 10.85 7.38
C THR A 76 -0.67 10.44 6.59
N ARG A 77 -1.82 10.25 7.26
CA ARG A 77 -3.07 9.93 6.56
C ARG A 77 -3.57 11.09 5.72
N ALA A 78 -3.54 12.31 6.24
CA ALA A 78 -3.97 13.50 5.52
C ALA A 78 -3.12 13.75 4.26
N GLU A 79 -1.79 13.75 4.42
CA GLU A 79 -0.87 13.89 3.29
C GLU A 79 -1.03 12.79 2.24
N ASN A 80 -1.17 11.53 2.68
CA ASN A 80 -1.38 10.44 1.74
C ASN A 80 -2.73 10.57 1.00
N ALA A 81 -3.77 11.08 1.65
CA ALA A 81 -5.06 11.31 1.02
C ALA A 81 -4.97 12.40 -0.07
N GLU A 82 -4.31 13.51 0.22
CA GLU A 82 -4.06 14.60 -0.72
C GLU A 82 -3.24 14.12 -1.93
N ARG A 83 -2.08 13.51 -1.68
CA ARG A 83 -1.20 12.99 -2.74
C ARG A 83 -1.87 11.89 -3.57
N ARG A 84 -2.72 11.06 -2.96
CA ARG A 84 -3.51 10.04 -3.67
C ARG A 84 -4.53 10.67 -4.61
N ALA A 85 -5.19 11.74 -4.17
CA ALA A 85 -6.13 12.49 -5.02
C ALA A 85 -5.39 13.12 -6.22
N ASP A 86 -4.21 13.69 -6.00
CA ASP A 86 -3.35 14.24 -7.06
C ASP A 86 -2.94 13.16 -8.08
N LEU A 87 -2.46 12.00 -7.62
CA LEU A 87 -2.13 10.89 -8.51
C LEU A 87 -3.35 10.40 -9.31
N ALA A 88 -4.50 10.27 -8.64
CA ALA A 88 -5.73 9.84 -9.30
C ALA A 88 -6.16 10.83 -10.38
N ALA A 89 -6.08 12.14 -10.10
CA ALA A 89 -6.39 13.19 -11.08
C ALA A 89 -5.41 13.16 -12.27
N ALA A 90 -4.11 13.04 -12.00
CA ALA A 90 -3.09 12.94 -13.04
C ALA A 90 -3.32 11.73 -13.98
N LEU A 91 -3.66 10.57 -13.44
CA LEU A 91 -3.97 9.38 -14.23
C LEU A 91 -5.30 9.51 -14.99
N SER A 92 -6.33 10.07 -14.36
CA SER A 92 -7.66 10.25 -14.98
C SER A 92 -7.65 11.27 -16.12
N SER A 93 -6.68 12.17 -16.18
CA SER A 93 -6.52 13.11 -17.28
C SER A 93 -6.05 12.46 -18.58
N LEU A 94 -5.56 11.21 -18.51
CA LEU A 94 -5.02 10.50 -19.65
C LEU A 94 -6.13 9.71 -20.37
N PRO A 95 -6.36 9.91 -21.68
CA PRO A 95 -7.39 9.20 -22.43
C PRO A 95 -7.24 7.67 -22.30
N GLY A 96 -8.37 6.97 -22.11
CA GLY A 96 -8.40 5.50 -22.06
C GLY A 96 -7.86 4.87 -20.78
N ILE A 97 -7.49 5.67 -19.79
CA ILE A 97 -7.14 5.19 -18.45
C ILE A 97 -8.37 5.30 -17.53
N GLU A 98 -8.71 4.20 -16.89
CA GLU A 98 -9.76 4.09 -15.88
C GLU A 98 -9.11 4.01 -14.52
N VAL A 99 -9.44 4.93 -13.60
CA VAL A 99 -8.88 4.99 -12.24
C VAL A 99 -9.90 4.52 -11.23
N TYR A 100 -9.48 3.66 -10.32
CA TYR A 100 -10.35 3.08 -9.31
C TYR A 100 -10.15 3.75 -7.93
N PRO A 101 -11.22 3.90 -7.13
CA PRO A 101 -11.13 4.47 -5.78
C PRO A 101 -10.14 3.70 -4.92
N SER A 102 -9.36 4.44 -4.12
CA SER A 102 -8.37 3.87 -3.22
C SER A 102 -8.38 4.59 -1.87
N ALA A 103 -8.16 3.84 -0.80
CA ALA A 103 -7.86 4.36 0.54
C ALA A 103 -6.42 4.00 0.98
N ALA A 104 -5.64 3.38 0.08
CA ALA A 104 -4.27 2.92 0.34
C ALA A 104 -3.20 3.94 -0.09
N ASN A 105 -1.94 3.57 0.04
CA ASN A 105 -0.79 4.32 -0.46
C ASN A 105 -0.44 3.99 -1.92
N TYR A 106 -1.42 3.57 -2.68
CA TYR A 106 -1.33 3.30 -4.12
C TYR A 106 -2.69 3.50 -4.78
N VAL A 107 -2.68 3.67 -6.11
CA VAL A 107 -3.88 3.75 -6.96
C VAL A 107 -3.86 2.58 -7.94
N LEU A 108 -4.99 1.88 -8.06
CA LEU A 108 -5.24 0.90 -9.11
C LEU A 108 -5.81 1.62 -10.33
N PHE A 109 -5.27 1.34 -11.50
CA PHE A 109 -5.81 1.85 -12.75
C PHE A 109 -5.79 0.77 -13.84
N ARG A 110 -6.69 0.92 -14.79
CA ARG A 110 -6.81 0.06 -15.96
C ARG A 110 -6.54 0.86 -17.21
N TRP A 111 -5.78 0.28 -18.12
CA TRP A 111 -5.51 0.86 -19.44
C TRP A 111 -5.59 -0.23 -20.52
N PRO A 112 -6.80 -0.50 -21.09
CA PRO A 112 -6.99 -1.55 -22.11
C PRO A 112 -6.14 -1.36 -23.37
N GLY A 113 -5.84 -0.11 -23.74
CA GLY A 113 -4.99 0.25 -24.87
C GLY A 113 -3.49 0.34 -24.54
N ALA A 114 -3.05 -0.16 -23.40
CA ALA A 114 -1.64 -0.12 -23.03
C ALA A 114 -0.76 -0.90 -24.02
N PRO A 115 0.43 -0.38 -24.38
CA PRO A 115 1.40 -1.15 -25.15
C PRO A 115 1.75 -2.47 -24.44
N ARG A 116 1.89 -3.57 -25.17
CA ARG A 116 2.21 -4.89 -24.60
C ARG A 116 3.46 -4.89 -23.73
N ASN A 117 4.42 -4.01 -23.97
CA ASN A 117 5.66 -3.88 -23.19
C ASN A 117 5.70 -2.57 -22.38
N LEU A 118 4.55 -2.10 -21.92
CA LEU A 118 4.48 -0.83 -21.16
C LEU A 118 5.50 -0.77 -20.03
N LEU A 119 5.61 -1.82 -19.21
CA LEU A 119 6.54 -1.85 -18.08
C LEU A 119 8.00 -1.70 -18.52
N GLY A 120 8.37 -2.37 -19.61
CA GLY A 120 9.70 -2.26 -20.20
C GLY A 120 9.98 -0.86 -20.74
N ILE A 121 8.98 -0.23 -21.37
CA ILE A 121 9.08 1.15 -21.87
C ILE A 121 9.27 2.12 -20.70
N LEU A 122 8.40 2.05 -19.69
CA LEU A 122 8.46 2.91 -18.51
C LEU A 122 9.80 2.79 -17.79
N LEU A 123 10.28 1.57 -17.60
CA LEU A 123 11.54 1.33 -16.89
C LEU A 123 12.75 1.80 -17.71
N LYS A 124 12.85 1.39 -18.99
CA LYS A 124 14.04 1.65 -19.81
C LYS A 124 14.18 3.09 -20.28
N ARG A 125 13.05 3.74 -20.64
CA ARG A 125 13.08 5.10 -21.20
C ARG A 125 12.93 6.18 -20.12
N PHE A 126 12.20 5.90 -19.05
CA PHE A 126 11.83 6.92 -18.05
C PHE A 126 12.31 6.62 -16.63
N GLY A 127 12.88 5.41 -16.39
CA GLY A 127 13.32 5.00 -15.06
C GLY A 127 12.15 4.82 -14.08
N ILE A 128 10.94 4.53 -14.58
CA ILE A 128 9.72 4.41 -13.78
C ILE A 128 9.28 2.95 -13.72
N ALA A 129 9.00 2.46 -12.51
CA ALA A 129 8.42 1.14 -12.30
C ALA A 129 7.00 1.28 -11.74
N VAL A 130 6.04 0.64 -12.39
CA VAL A 130 4.69 0.42 -11.86
C VAL A 130 4.45 -1.07 -11.65
N ARG A 131 3.49 -1.43 -10.83
CA ARG A 131 3.17 -2.84 -10.56
C ARG A 131 2.20 -3.36 -11.63
N ASP A 132 2.59 -4.40 -12.34
CA ASP A 132 1.68 -5.25 -13.12
C ASP A 132 0.79 -6.08 -12.19
N CYS A 133 -0.51 -6.05 -12.44
CA CYS A 133 -1.51 -6.78 -11.66
C CYS A 133 -2.02 -8.05 -12.37
N SER A 134 -1.41 -8.47 -13.47
CA SER A 134 -1.84 -9.65 -14.24
C SER A 134 -1.79 -10.97 -13.45
N ASN A 135 -1.01 -11.02 -12.36
CA ASN A 135 -0.94 -12.17 -11.48
C ASN A 135 -2.04 -12.19 -10.39
N TYR A 136 -2.91 -11.18 -10.33
CA TYR A 136 -4.06 -11.19 -9.43
C TYR A 136 -5.25 -11.90 -10.07
N HIS A 137 -6.02 -12.61 -9.25
CA HIS A 137 -7.25 -13.23 -9.71
C HIS A 137 -8.23 -12.15 -10.21
N GLY A 138 -8.80 -12.34 -11.40
CA GLY A 138 -9.72 -11.38 -12.03
C GLY A 138 -9.07 -10.21 -12.79
N LEU A 139 -7.72 -10.04 -12.74
CA LEU A 139 -7.01 -8.92 -13.40
C LEU A 139 -6.02 -9.41 -14.50
N LYS A 140 -6.30 -10.56 -15.11
CA LYS A 140 -5.33 -11.28 -15.97
C LYS A 140 -5.21 -10.78 -17.41
N ASP A 141 -5.98 -9.78 -17.82
CA ASP A 141 -6.00 -9.28 -19.20
C ASP A 141 -4.80 -8.40 -19.59
N GLY A 142 -3.86 -8.19 -18.67
CA GLY A 142 -2.64 -7.39 -18.91
C GLY A 142 -2.87 -5.89 -18.98
N SER A 143 -4.08 -5.42 -18.67
CA SER A 143 -4.45 -3.99 -18.70
C SER A 143 -4.46 -3.31 -17.33
N TRP A 144 -4.17 -4.04 -16.26
CA TRP A 144 -4.29 -3.57 -14.88
C TRP A 144 -2.94 -3.28 -14.25
N PHE A 145 -2.83 -2.08 -13.71
CA PHE A 145 -1.59 -1.59 -13.12
C PHE A 145 -1.85 -0.91 -11.78
N ARG A 146 -0.83 -0.88 -10.94
CA ARG A 146 -0.87 -0.18 -9.65
C ARG A 146 0.32 0.75 -9.53
N ALA A 147 0.06 2.02 -9.28
CA ALA A 147 1.07 3.04 -9.01
C ALA A 147 1.09 3.41 -7.54
N ALA A 148 2.28 3.56 -6.96
CA ALA A 148 2.45 4.04 -5.60
C ALA A 148 2.15 5.55 -5.51
N VAL A 149 1.51 5.96 -4.43
CA VAL A 149 1.37 7.37 -4.08
C VAL A 149 2.74 7.88 -3.64
N ARG A 150 3.23 8.92 -4.31
CA ARG A 150 4.54 9.54 -4.08
C ARG A 150 4.39 11.06 -4.00
N PHE A 151 5.42 11.80 -4.38
CA PHE A 151 5.37 13.25 -4.47
C PHE A 151 4.74 13.74 -5.78
N PRO A 152 4.16 14.94 -5.83
CA PRO A 152 3.48 15.46 -7.03
C PRO A 152 4.34 15.47 -8.29
N GLU A 153 5.64 15.72 -8.15
CA GLU A 153 6.59 15.65 -9.26
C GLU A 153 6.73 14.24 -9.85
N ASP A 154 6.69 13.19 -9.01
CA ASP A 154 6.69 11.81 -9.48
C ASP A 154 5.39 11.45 -10.22
N HIS A 155 4.25 11.98 -9.76
CA HIS A 155 2.96 11.79 -10.42
C HIS A 155 2.93 12.42 -11.81
N ARG A 156 3.45 13.65 -11.95
CA ARG A 156 3.58 14.31 -13.27
C ARG A 156 4.48 13.53 -14.20
N ARG A 157 5.66 13.10 -13.72
CA ARG A 157 6.59 12.27 -14.51
C ARG A 157 5.95 10.97 -14.96
N LEU A 158 5.16 10.32 -14.11
CA LEU A 158 4.43 9.11 -14.49
C LEU A 158 3.39 9.40 -15.58
N ALA A 159 2.59 10.46 -15.42
CA ALA A 159 1.57 10.84 -16.41
C ALA A 159 2.19 11.18 -17.77
N GLU A 160 3.29 11.95 -17.80
CA GLU A 160 4.05 12.28 -19.00
C GLU A 160 4.62 11.01 -19.68
N ALA A 161 5.20 10.11 -18.88
CA ALA A 161 5.76 8.85 -19.38
C ALA A 161 4.67 7.94 -19.99
N LEU A 162 3.51 7.82 -19.33
CA LEU A 162 2.37 7.08 -19.87
C LEU A 162 1.85 7.70 -21.17
N SER A 163 1.74 9.02 -21.23
CA SER A 163 1.35 9.74 -22.45
C SER A 163 2.32 9.50 -23.60
N ALA A 164 3.62 9.53 -23.34
CA ALA A 164 4.69 9.31 -24.33
C ALA A 164 4.93 7.84 -24.68
N SER A 165 4.20 6.90 -24.04
CA SER A 165 4.28 5.45 -24.28
C SER A 165 3.18 4.91 -25.19
N ARG A 166 2.35 5.78 -25.73
CA ARG A 166 1.24 5.48 -26.64
C ARG A 166 1.71 5.08 -28.03
#